data_3caf94f7491e71d49195680666a5acb3
#
_entry.id   3caf94f7491e71d49195680666a5acb3
#
_cell.length_a   1.000
_cell.length_b   1.000
_cell.length_c   1.000
_cell.angle_alpha   90.00
_cell.angle_beta   90.00
_cell.angle_gamma   90.00
#
_symmetry.space_group_name_H-M   'P 1'
#
loop_
_entity.id
_entity.type
_entity.pdbx_description
1 polymer ?
#
loop_
_entity_poly.entity_id
_entity_poly.type
_entity_poly.pdbx_seq_one_letter_code
_entity_poly.pdbx_strand_id
1 'polypeptide(L)'
;MRENATLDEDEEEAATSPRGRFESSGKKREEEEEKMKTRTTLEEKEALRDILQAMERSLLMEGGGGGEQQQQLVGKMKKRKEHKFWSTQPVPQFEIEEEEGEDEEVKEEGKGGKEDAGTAGEDDENEGDLDDGDGPIDDPSKTAANVRKEGYDLPPGYEWDEVDVETQEGRDEVFTLLANNYVEDDDEMFRFAYAPEFVSWALQPPGYEKSWHVGIRISCTKTLVALITGIPAEVSANGKRLKVAEINFLCVHKKLRRKNFAPVLIREVTRRINLKDVWQAAYTAGVVLPKPCAKARYWHRSINVKKLVDIRFTQLGRGMSMAETIEHYAMPKKIRVQGLRKMEAKDVPTVTRLLNSYFSKFKLAPVKNEEDVRHWLVPRDEVVYSYLKVDERTNEATDFCSFYNLSSTVIQASSGGSNAKRNNVLLKAAYCYYNVATSENIEDLVQDALILAGDNGFDVFNALNVSENAQFLETLKFGIGDGDLHYYLYNWKLKETLAPKDVALVLL
;
A
#
# COMPACT_ATOMS: atom_id res chain seq x y z
N MET A 1 55.32 -56.72 14.10
CA MET A 1 55.16 -57.87 14.95
C MET A 1 53.68 -58.14 14.93
N ARG A 2 53.18 -59.06 14.11
CA ARG A 2 53.03 -60.52 14.36
C ARG A 2 52.19 -60.73 15.61
N GLU A 3 51.11 -61.44 15.66
CA GLU A 3 50.62 -62.71 15.05
C GLU A 3 49.11 -62.79 15.41
N ASN A 4 48.23 -63.12 14.55
CA ASN A 4 47.81 -64.42 14.08
C ASN A 4 47.03 -65.32 15.09
N ALA A 5 45.88 -65.68 14.62
CA ALA A 5 45.29 -67.06 14.55
C ALA A 5 44.22 -67.34 15.63
N THR A 6 43.22 -68.09 15.45
CA THR A 6 42.66 -68.98 14.43
C THR A 6 41.22 -69.36 14.88
N LEU A 7 40.35 -69.59 13.91
CA LEU A 7 39.28 -70.53 13.74
C LEU A 7 38.80 -71.36 14.91
N ASP A 8 37.46 -71.45 15.09
CA ASP A 8 36.74 -72.73 14.91
C ASP A 8 35.24 -72.58 14.72
N GLU A 9 34.72 -73.39 13.87
CA GLU A 9 33.33 -73.58 13.45
C GLU A 9 32.52 -74.27 14.58
N ASP A 10 31.20 -73.99 14.66
CA ASP A 10 30.12 -74.95 14.43
C ASP A 10 28.74 -74.46 14.95
N GLU A 11 27.77 -74.86 14.19
CA GLU A 11 26.38 -75.26 14.48
C GLU A 11 25.28 -74.21 14.39
N GLU A 12 24.46 -74.44 13.37
CA GLU A 12 23.12 -73.98 13.07
C GLU A 12 22.14 -74.16 14.25
N GLU A 13 21.37 -73.14 14.50
CA GLU A 13 19.96 -73.33 14.88
C GLU A 13 19.08 -72.21 14.30
N ALA A 14 18.11 -72.61 13.49
CA ALA A 14 17.13 -71.77 12.82
C ALA A 14 16.14 -71.16 13.82
N ALA A 15 16.11 -69.81 13.89
CA ALA A 15 15.02 -69.08 14.54
C ALA A 15 14.35 -68.13 13.55
N THR A 16 13.20 -68.50 13.08
CA THR A 16 12.26 -67.74 12.30
C THR A 16 11.86 -66.45 13.03
N SER A 17 12.26 -65.27 12.50
CA SER A 17 11.88 -63.96 12.99
C SER A 17 10.73 -63.43 12.16
N PRO A 18 9.69 -62.76 12.77
CA PRO A 18 8.53 -62.28 12.07
C PRO A 18 8.80 -60.86 11.51
N ARG A 19 9.48 -60.74 10.38
CA ARG A 19 9.69 -59.47 9.66
C ARG A 19 8.60 -59.08 8.67
N GLY A 20 7.46 -59.76 8.65
CA GLY A 20 6.40 -59.57 7.64
C GLY A 20 5.22 -58.64 8.03
N ARG A 21 5.18 -58.05 9.25
CA ARG A 21 4.00 -57.33 9.73
C ARG A 21 4.18 -55.80 9.87
N PHE A 22 5.39 -55.26 9.81
CA PHE A 22 5.65 -53.83 9.95
C PHE A 22 5.71 -53.06 8.61
N GLU A 23 6.08 -53.68 7.51
CA GLU A 23 6.13 -53.01 6.19
C GLU A 23 4.75 -52.80 5.55
N SER A 24 3.74 -53.65 5.92
CA SER A 24 2.38 -53.49 5.37
C SER A 24 1.59 -52.32 6.01
N SER A 25 1.95 -51.91 7.23
CA SER A 25 1.26 -50.81 7.93
C SER A 25 1.76 -49.42 7.48
N GLY A 26 3.03 -49.31 7.12
CA GLY A 26 3.60 -48.07 6.58
C GLY A 26 3.03 -47.73 5.21
N LYS A 27 3.01 -48.69 4.29
CA LYS A 27 2.42 -48.45 2.94
C LYS A 27 0.93 -48.15 2.97
N LYS A 28 0.16 -48.77 3.85
CA LYS A 28 -1.25 -48.45 4.03
C LYS A 28 -1.47 -47.05 4.56
N ARG A 29 -0.59 -46.55 5.43
CA ARG A 29 -0.68 -45.21 6.00
C ARG A 29 -0.30 -44.16 4.98
N GLU A 30 0.73 -44.38 4.15
CA GLU A 30 1.10 -43.50 3.03
C GLU A 30 0.02 -43.46 1.94
N GLU A 31 -0.59 -44.63 1.61
CA GLU A 31 -1.72 -44.66 0.67
C GLU A 31 -2.99 -44.00 1.23
N GLU A 32 -3.24 -44.06 2.54
CA GLU A 32 -4.34 -43.33 3.18
C GLU A 32 -4.08 -41.84 3.26
N GLU A 33 -2.84 -41.39 3.54
CA GLU A 33 -2.45 -39.97 3.50
C GLU A 33 -2.49 -39.43 2.07
N GLU A 34 -2.08 -40.18 1.07
CA GLU A 34 -2.15 -39.77 -0.33
C GLU A 34 -3.60 -39.70 -0.83
N LYS A 35 -4.45 -40.68 -0.42
CA LYS A 35 -5.89 -40.64 -0.67
C LYS A 35 -6.59 -39.49 0.06
N MET A 36 -6.16 -39.15 1.26
CA MET A 36 -6.69 -38.03 2.04
C MET A 36 -6.30 -36.69 1.37
N LYS A 37 -5.03 -36.51 0.96
CA LYS A 37 -4.57 -35.37 0.20
C LYS A 37 -5.31 -35.23 -1.14
N THR A 38 -5.53 -36.35 -1.84
CA THR A 38 -6.25 -36.32 -3.13
C THR A 38 -7.74 -36.04 -2.94
N ARG A 39 -8.34 -36.48 -1.83
CA ARG A 39 -9.73 -36.19 -1.49
C ARG A 39 -9.91 -34.75 -1.08
N THR A 40 -9.00 -34.17 -0.30
CA THR A 40 -9.02 -32.76 0.09
C THR A 40 -8.90 -31.86 -1.15
N THR A 41 -8.02 -32.17 -2.10
CA THR A 41 -7.90 -31.42 -3.36
C THR A 41 -9.11 -31.56 -4.27
N LEU A 42 -9.84 -32.67 -4.19
CA LEU A 42 -11.08 -32.87 -4.97
C LEU A 42 -12.24 -32.09 -4.37
N GLU A 43 -12.40 -32.14 -3.05
CA GLU A 43 -13.40 -31.35 -2.29
C GLU A 43 -13.14 -29.83 -2.43
N GLU A 44 -11.89 -29.40 -2.46
CA GLU A 44 -11.50 -28.03 -2.74
C GLU A 44 -11.89 -27.60 -4.16
N LYS A 45 -11.67 -28.48 -5.16
CA LYS A 45 -12.09 -28.24 -6.55
C LYS A 45 -13.60 -28.22 -6.73
N GLU A 46 -14.32 -29.06 -6.00
CA GLU A 46 -15.78 -29.08 -6.01
C GLU A 46 -16.37 -27.84 -5.32
N ALA A 47 -15.85 -27.46 -4.14
CA ALA A 47 -16.22 -26.23 -3.46
C ALA A 47 -15.93 -24.97 -4.32
N LEU A 48 -14.79 -24.96 -5.00
CA LEU A 48 -14.44 -23.89 -5.94
C LEU A 48 -15.39 -23.86 -7.15
N ARG A 49 -15.80 -25.03 -7.64
CA ARG A 49 -16.76 -25.17 -8.74
C ARG A 49 -18.17 -24.71 -8.35
N ASP A 50 -18.62 -25.03 -7.14
CA ASP A 50 -19.92 -24.59 -6.63
C ASP A 50 -19.96 -23.10 -6.39
N ILE A 51 -18.87 -22.52 -5.92
CA ILE A 51 -18.69 -21.06 -5.81
C ILE A 51 -18.71 -20.41 -7.20
N LEU A 52 -18.04 -21.01 -8.18
CA LEU A 52 -18.03 -20.52 -9.57
C LEU A 52 -19.42 -20.62 -10.22
N GLN A 53 -20.16 -21.72 -10.01
CA GLN A 53 -21.54 -21.86 -10.53
C GLN A 53 -22.53 -20.90 -9.86
N ALA A 54 -22.38 -20.66 -8.55
CA ALA A 54 -23.17 -19.65 -7.85
C ALA A 54 -22.87 -18.24 -8.37
N MET A 55 -21.62 -17.97 -8.76
CA MET A 55 -21.24 -16.71 -9.41
C MET A 55 -21.80 -16.57 -10.82
N GLU A 56 -21.79 -17.64 -11.64
CA GLU A 56 -22.39 -17.63 -12.99
C GLU A 56 -23.91 -17.45 -12.94
N ARG A 57 -24.61 -18.09 -12.00
CA ARG A 57 -26.06 -17.89 -11.82
C ARG A 57 -26.42 -16.46 -11.41
N SER A 58 -25.58 -15.80 -10.59
CA SER A 58 -25.78 -14.39 -10.23
C SER A 58 -25.56 -13.44 -11.41
N LEU A 59 -24.63 -13.79 -12.33
CA LEU A 59 -24.37 -13.01 -13.54
C LEU A 59 -25.47 -13.15 -14.60
N LEU A 60 -26.14 -14.30 -14.66
CA LEU A 60 -27.24 -14.56 -15.61
C LEU A 60 -28.56 -13.89 -15.20
N MET A 61 -28.72 -13.53 -13.92
CA MET A 61 -29.94 -12.84 -13.44
C MET A 61 -29.90 -11.30 -13.64
N GLU A 62 -28.74 -10.70 -13.97
CA GLU A 62 -28.62 -9.26 -14.22
C GLU A 62 -28.48 -8.86 -15.69
N GLY A 63 -28.52 -9.82 -16.62
CA GLY A 63 -28.29 -9.63 -18.06
C GLY A 63 -29.54 -9.71 -18.95
N GLY A 64 -30.59 -8.97 -18.63
CA GLY A 64 -31.80 -8.90 -19.46
C GLY A 64 -32.19 -7.46 -19.84
N GLY A 65 -31.80 -6.99 -21.03
CA GLY A 65 -32.48 -5.86 -21.67
C GLY A 65 -31.61 -4.79 -22.33
N GLY A 66 -31.58 -4.74 -23.67
CA GLY A 66 -31.55 -3.50 -24.45
C GLY A 66 -30.23 -3.11 -25.10
N GLY A 67 -30.06 -3.49 -26.35
CA GLY A 67 -29.02 -2.97 -27.25
C GLY A 67 -29.36 -1.61 -27.87
N GLU A 68 -28.29 -0.97 -28.39
CA GLU A 68 -28.31 0.10 -29.39
C GLU A 68 -29.00 1.44 -29.03
N GLN A 69 -28.28 2.29 -28.30
CA GLN A 69 -28.33 3.76 -28.44
C GLN A 69 -27.33 4.47 -27.53
N GLN A 70 -26.02 4.29 -27.70
CA GLN A 70 -25.01 5.00 -26.91
C GLN A 70 -23.80 5.48 -27.74
N GLN A 71 -24.04 6.17 -28.86
CA GLN A 71 -22.96 6.85 -29.59
C GLN A 71 -23.18 8.34 -29.84
N GLN A 72 -24.08 9.02 -29.14
CA GLN A 72 -24.26 10.47 -29.31
C GLN A 72 -24.53 11.24 -28.01
N LEU A 73 -23.69 11.11 -27.00
CA LEU A 73 -23.70 12.04 -25.86
C LEU A 73 -22.32 12.10 -25.14
N VAL A 74 -21.26 12.22 -25.96
CA VAL A 74 -19.94 12.60 -25.46
C VAL A 74 -19.90 14.13 -25.39
N GLY A 75 -20.49 14.71 -24.37
CA GLY A 75 -20.49 16.15 -24.24
C GLY A 75 -21.34 16.74 -23.13
N LYS A 76 -21.84 15.94 -22.19
CA LYS A 76 -22.49 16.53 -21.00
C LYS A 76 -22.22 15.67 -19.77
N MET A 77 -21.54 16.29 -18.79
CA MET A 77 -21.46 15.98 -17.37
C MET A 77 -21.04 14.54 -17.02
N LYS A 78 -19.79 14.37 -16.62
CA LYS A 78 -19.40 13.28 -15.72
C LYS A 78 -20.19 13.47 -14.41
N LYS A 79 -21.38 12.83 -14.28
CA LYS A 79 -22.03 12.69 -12.98
C LYS A 79 -20.98 12.17 -12.01
N ARG A 80 -20.66 12.95 -10.97
CA ARG A 80 -19.80 12.51 -9.88
C ARG A 80 -20.34 11.18 -9.38
N LYS A 81 -19.49 10.15 -9.35
CA LYS A 81 -19.87 8.82 -8.87
C LYS A 81 -20.24 8.95 -7.40
N GLU A 82 -21.48 8.68 -7.06
CA GLU A 82 -21.97 8.71 -5.68
C GLU A 82 -21.24 7.64 -4.86
N HIS A 83 -20.42 8.07 -3.89
CA HIS A 83 -19.63 7.19 -3.04
C HIS A 83 -20.42 6.73 -1.81
N LYS A 84 -21.48 5.93 -2.01
CA LYS A 84 -22.44 5.49 -0.98
C LYS A 84 -21.83 4.96 0.32
N PHE A 85 -20.70 4.28 0.25
CA PHE A 85 -20.01 3.81 1.45
C PHE A 85 -19.34 4.98 2.20
N TRP A 86 -18.60 5.81 1.48
CA TRP A 86 -17.84 6.89 2.10
C TRP A 86 -18.72 7.99 2.70
N SER A 87 -19.95 8.18 2.20
CA SER A 87 -20.92 9.11 2.82
C SER A 87 -21.38 8.67 4.23
N THR A 88 -21.13 7.42 4.61
CA THR A 88 -21.41 6.89 5.95
C THR A 88 -20.18 6.86 6.87
N GLN A 89 -19.04 7.32 6.40
CA GLN A 89 -17.79 7.32 7.14
C GLN A 89 -17.41 8.74 7.57
N PRO A 90 -16.68 8.92 8.69
CA PRO A 90 -16.21 10.22 9.15
C PRO A 90 -15.02 10.69 8.28
N VAL A 91 -15.32 11.07 7.06
CA VAL A 91 -14.37 11.63 6.10
C VAL A 91 -14.93 12.91 5.51
N PRO A 92 -14.08 13.91 5.16
CA PRO A 92 -14.54 15.09 4.48
C PRO A 92 -15.25 14.73 3.18
N GLN A 93 -16.41 15.33 2.94
CA GLN A 93 -17.19 15.12 1.71
C GLN A 93 -16.84 16.18 0.67
N PHE A 94 -17.14 15.91 -0.61
CA PHE A 94 -17.11 16.93 -1.63
C PHE A 94 -18.30 17.88 -1.43
N GLU A 95 -18.10 19.16 -1.58
CA GLU A 95 -19.18 20.14 -1.62
C GLU A 95 -20.10 19.83 -2.82
N ILE A 96 -21.40 19.82 -2.57
CA ILE A 96 -22.43 19.74 -3.63
C ILE A 96 -22.59 21.17 -4.09
N GLU A 97 -22.03 21.52 -5.26
CA GLU A 97 -22.43 22.73 -5.93
C GLU A 97 -23.90 22.54 -6.32
N GLU A 98 -24.81 23.19 -5.60
CA GLU A 98 -26.20 23.35 -6.05
C GLU A 98 -26.13 24.21 -7.29
N GLU A 99 -26.46 23.60 -8.46
CA GLU A 99 -26.73 24.38 -9.66
C GLU A 99 -27.96 25.25 -9.33
N GLU A 100 -27.73 26.56 -9.06
CA GLU A 100 -28.80 27.52 -9.10
C GLU A 100 -29.45 27.42 -10.49
N GLY A 101 -30.61 26.79 -10.54
CA GLY A 101 -31.43 26.77 -11.73
C GLY A 101 -31.79 28.19 -12.09
N GLU A 102 -31.24 28.68 -13.17
CA GLU A 102 -31.80 29.86 -13.83
C GLU A 102 -33.21 29.52 -14.32
N ASP A 103 -34.20 29.67 -13.43
CA ASP A 103 -35.58 29.79 -13.81
C ASP A 103 -35.74 31.19 -14.50
N GLU A 104 -35.83 31.17 -15.82
CA GLU A 104 -36.29 32.31 -16.60
C GLU A 104 -37.73 32.67 -16.15
N GLU A 105 -37.83 33.63 -15.18
CA GLU A 105 -39.10 34.28 -14.85
C GLU A 105 -39.58 35.13 -16.04
N VAL A 106 -40.62 34.65 -16.66
CA VAL A 106 -41.48 35.43 -17.54
C VAL A 106 -42.14 36.54 -16.72
N LYS A 107 -41.73 37.78 -16.94
CA LYS A 107 -42.35 38.98 -16.32
C LYS A 107 -43.79 39.14 -16.82
N GLU A 108 -44.77 38.93 -15.98
CA GLU A 108 -46.07 39.56 -16.09
C GLU A 108 -46.17 40.72 -15.07
N GLU A 109 -46.42 41.90 -15.62
CA GLU A 109 -46.69 43.15 -14.86
C GLU A 109 -48.07 43.08 -14.20
N GLY A 110 -48.14 43.36 -12.90
CA GLY A 110 -49.41 43.53 -12.21
C GLY A 110 -49.26 44.27 -10.85
N LYS A 111 -49.72 45.51 -10.88
CA LYS A 111 -49.74 46.53 -9.81
C LYS A 111 -50.41 46.10 -8.49
N GLY A 112 -49.85 46.63 -7.38
CA GLY A 112 -50.69 47.29 -6.36
C GLY A 112 -50.65 46.78 -4.95
N GLY A 113 -50.14 47.63 -4.03
CA GLY A 113 -50.87 47.97 -2.79
C GLY A 113 -50.37 47.44 -1.43
N LYS A 114 -49.60 48.28 -0.75
CA LYS A 114 -49.70 48.70 0.68
C LYS A 114 -49.82 47.71 1.87
N GLU A 115 -48.86 47.92 2.82
CA GLU A 115 -48.98 48.16 4.28
C GLU A 115 -49.62 47.00 5.11
N ASP A 116 -49.06 46.49 6.16
CA ASP A 116 -48.64 47.10 7.44
C ASP A 116 -48.10 46.03 8.45
N ALA A 117 -47.18 46.47 9.31
CA ALA A 117 -46.93 46.14 10.71
C ALA A 117 -46.80 44.69 11.25
N GLY A 118 -45.61 44.35 11.65
CA GLY A 118 -45.21 44.11 13.03
C GLY A 118 -45.65 42.82 13.75
N THR A 119 -44.64 41.98 14.03
CA THR A 119 -44.43 41.49 15.41
C THR A 119 -43.07 40.80 15.50
N ALA A 120 -42.27 41.23 16.46
CA ALA A 120 -41.01 40.61 16.85
C ALA A 120 -41.28 39.25 17.44
N GLY A 121 -40.65 38.21 16.86
CA GLY A 121 -40.42 36.91 17.49
C GLY A 121 -38.93 36.79 17.71
N GLU A 122 -38.49 36.78 18.93
CA GLU A 122 -37.15 36.40 19.35
C GLU A 122 -36.97 34.93 19.06
N ASP A 123 -36.41 34.58 17.91
CA ASP A 123 -35.90 33.26 17.62
C ASP A 123 -34.50 33.17 18.18
N ASP A 124 -34.35 32.31 19.16
CA ASP A 124 -33.15 31.89 19.84
C ASP A 124 -32.21 31.25 18.78
N GLU A 125 -31.39 32.09 18.14
CA GLU A 125 -30.29 31.61 17.27
C GLU A 125 -29.18 31.00 18.14
N ASN A 126 -29.38 29.76 18.51
CA ASN A 126 -28.30 28.90 18.95
C ASN A 126 -27.54 28.40 17.70
N GLU A 127 -26.92 29.31 16.96
CA GLU A 127 -25.88 28.98 16.03
C GLU A 127 -24.70 28.43 16.83
N GLY A 128 -24.69 27.10 17.01
CA GLY A 128 -23.51 26.38 17.45
C GLY A 128 -22.38 26.76 16.50
N ASP A 129 -21.42 27.51 17.03
CA ASP A 129 -20.16 27.88 16.42
C ASP A 129 -19.54 26.63 15.80
N LEU A 130 -19.81 26.38 14.52
CA LEU A 130 -19.17 25.30 13.75
C LEU A 130 -17.71 25.73 13.65
N ASP A 131 -16.86 25.21 14.55
CA ASP A 131 -15.41 25.35 14.50
C ASP A 131 -14.94 24.92 13.09
N ASP A 132 -14.81 25.89 12.17
CA ASP A 132 -14.39 25.73 10.78
C ASP A 132 -12.86 25.49 10.69
N GLY A 133 -12.27 25.03 11.79
CA GLY A 133 -10.86 24.71 11.91
C GLY A 133 -10.52 23.25 11.56
N ASP A 134 -9.23 22.92 11.67
CA ASP A 134 -8.75 21.55 11.61
C ASP A 134 -9.19 20.78 12.85
N GLY A 135 -9.79 19.60 12.67
CA GLY A 135 -10.28 18.83 13.81
C GLY A 135 -10.87 17.46 13.48
N PRO A 136 -11.25 16.70 14.53
CA PRO A 136 -11.96 15.44 14.36
C PRO A 136 -13.35 15.67 13.78
N ILE A 137 -13.82 14.73 12.96
CA ILE A 137 -15.15 14.77 12.34
C ILE A 137 -16.18 14.10 13.25
N ASP A 138 -15.81 12.98 13.87
CA ASP A 138 -16.62 12.30 14.85
C ASP A 138 -16.55 13.01 16.22
N ASP A 139 -17.55 12.78 17.05
CA ASP A 139 -17.59 13.26 18.43
C ASP A 139 -16.30 12.87 19.19
N PRO A 140 -15.49 13.83 19.64
CA PRO A 140 -14.22 13.59 20.33
C PRO A 140 -14.40 12.94 21.72
N SER A 141 -15.61 12.89 22.26
CA SER A 141 -15.91 12.21 23.53
C SER A 141 -16.03 10.69 23.42
N LYS A 142 -16.06 10.15 22.20
CA LYS A 142 -16.06 8.69 21.97
C LYS A 142 -14.82 8.04 22.55
N THR A 143 -15.01 6.90 23.20
CA THR A 143 -13.95 6.08 23.80
C THR A 143 -14.10 4.63 23.36
N ALA A 144 -13.10 3.80 23.60
CA ALA A 144 -13.13 2.36 23.32
C ALA A 144 -14.36 1.65 23.93
N ALA A 145 -14.95 2.20 25.02
CA ALA A 145 -16.16 1.67 25.65
C ALA A 145 -17.42 1.81 24.77
N ASN A 146 -17.43 2.78 23.84
CA ASN A 146 -18.53 3.01 22.90
C ASN A 146 -18.45 2.11 21.66
N VAL A 147 -17.33 1.39 21.48
CA VAL A 147 -17.10 0.53 20.31
C VAL A 147 -17.80 -0.81 20.49
N ARG A 148 -18.51 -1.28 19.45
CA ARG A 148 -19.09 -2.64 19.48
C ARG A 148 -17.99 -3.69 19.70
N LYS A 149 -18.28 -4.67 20.55
CA LYS A 149 -17.30 -5.71 20.90
C LYS A 149 -17.21 -6.81 19.85
N GLU A 150 -18.36 -7.18 19.27
CA GLU A 150 -18.45 -8.23 18.26
C GLU A 150 -18.00 -7.73 16.89
N GLY A 151 -17.32 -8.60 16.12
CA GLY A 151 -16.95 -8.33 14.73
C GLY A 151 -18.19 -8.16 13.84
N TYR A 152 -18.00 -7.60 12.65
CA TYR A 152 -19.06 -7.50 11.65
C TYR A 152 -19.32 -8.88 11.03
N ASP A 153 -20.60 -9.12 10.66
CA ASP A 153 -20.99 -10.37 10.03
C ASP A 153 -20.39 -10.51 8.62
N LEU A 154 -19.95 -11.71 8.31
CA LEU A 154 -19.51 -12.08 6.97
C LEU A 154 -20.56 -12.95 6.28
N PRO A 155 -20.60 -12.98 4.94
CA PRO A 155 -21.41 -13.93 4.21
C PRO A 155 -21.09 -15.38 4.59
N PRO A 156 -22.05 -16.32 4.53
CA PRO A 156 -21.79 -17.75 4.79
C PRO A 156 -20.61 -18.27 3.95
N GLY A 157 -19.77 -19.11 4.59
CA GLY A 157 -18.58 -19.69 3.98
C GLY A 157 -17.32 -18.84 4.09
N TYR A 158 -17.38 -17.72 4.79
CA TYR A 158 -16.22 -16.87 5.10
C TYR A 158 -16.08 -16.64 6.59
N GLU A 159 -14.86 -16.42 7.04
CA GLU A 159 -14.52 -16.15 8.43
C GLU A 159 -13.45 -15.07 8.56
N TRP A 160 -13.46 -14.36 9.69
CA TRP A 160 -12.41 -13.42 10.03
C TRP A 160 -11.13 -14.14 10.45
N ASP A 161 -10.00 -13.52 10.14
CA ASP A 161 -8.68 -13.96 10.56
C ASP A 161 -7.84 -12.77 11.05
N GLU A 162 -6.88 -13.08 11.93
CA GLU A 162 -5.78 -12.18 12.29
C GLU A 162 -4.52 -12.73 11.62
N VAL A 163 -4.14 -12.11 10.52
CA VAL A 163 -3.03 -12.62 9.69
C VAL A 163 -1.70 -12.48 10.44
N ASP A 164 -1.05 -13.61 10.68
CA ASP A 164 0.19 -13.68 11.43
C ASP A 164 1.42 -13.46 10.56
N VAL A 165 1.82 -12.19 10.41
CA VAL A 165 3.02 -11.82 9.65
C VAL A 165 4.34 -12.07 10.41
N GLU A 166 4.30 -12.55 11.67
CA GLU A 166 5.50 -13.00 12.38
C GLU A 166 5.98 -14.34 11.83
N THR A 167 5.06 -15.17 11.34
CA THR A 167 5.38 -16.45 10.73
C THR A 167 5.76 -16.30 9.26
N GLN A 168 6.62 -17.20 8.76
CA GLN A 168 6.94 -17.25 7.34
C GLN A 168 5.70 -17.58 6.51
N GLU A 169 4.88 -18.50 6.99
CA GLU A 169 3.62 -18.90 6.35
C GLU A 169 2.68 -17.71 6.14
N GLY A 170 2.45 -16.90 7.19
CA GLY A 170 1.59 -15.72 7.08
C GLY A 170 2.14 -14.67 6.11
N ARG A 171 3.46 -14.45 6.08
CA ARG A 171 4.08 -13.57 5.09
C ARG A 171 3.94 -14.09 3.66
N ASP A 172 4.09 -15.39 3.45
CA ASP A 172 3.96 -16.03 2.13
C ASP A 172 2.50 -15.99 1.64
N GLU A 173 1.52 -16.14 2.53
CA GLU A 173 0.10 -15.97 2.19
C GLU A 173 -0.22 -14.52 1.79
N VAL A 174 0.27 -13.53 2.56
CA VAL A 174 0.12 -12.11 2.23
C VAL A 174 0.79 -11.81 0.89
N PHE A 175 2.04 -12.25 0.69
CA PHE A 175 2.73 -12.12 -0.58
C PHE A 175 1.92 -12.70 -1.73
N THR A 176 1.39 -13.93 -1.57
CA THR A 176 0.61 -14.61 -2.61
C THR A 176 -0.67 -13.87 -2.94
N LEU A 177 -1.39 -13.37 -1.92
CA LEU A 177 -2.61 -12.59 -2.13
C LEU A 177 -2.31 -11.28 -2.87
N LEU A 178 -1.31 -10.52 -2.41
CA LEU A 178 -0.94 -9.23 -3.00
C LEU A 178 -0.38 -9.40 -4.41
N ALA A 179 0.56 -10.33 -4.63
CA ALA A 179 1.18 -10.59 -5.93
C ALA A 179 0.18 -11.00 -7.02
N ASN A 180 -0.96 -11.59 -6.66
CA ASN A 180 -1.97 -12.03 -7.61
C ASN A 180 -3.16 -11.07 -7.77
N ASN A 181 -3.41 -10.19 -6.80
CA ASN A 181 -4.67 -9.46 -6.73
C ASN A 181 -4.55 -7.98 -6.38
N TYR A 182 -3.38 -7.48 -5.97
CA TYR A 182 -3.24 -6.09 -5.52
C TYR A 182 -3.07 -5.13 -6.70
N VAL A 183 -2.38 -4.03 -6.52
CA VAL A 183 -2.28 -2.95 -7.50
C VAL A 183 -1.53 -3.41 -8.76
N GLU A 184 -2.15 -3.18 -9.91
CA GLU A 184 -1.58 -3.30 -11.25
C GLU A 184 -1.58 -1.90 -11.87
N ASP A 185 -0.70 -1.64 -12.84
CA ASP A 185 -0.79 -0.45 -13.67
C ASP A 185 -2.03 -0.50 -14.58
N ASP A 186 -2.41 0.67 -15.13
CA ASP A 186 -3.62 0.79 -15.96
C ASP A 186 -3.58 -0.12 -17.21
N ASP A 187 -2.38 -0.42 -17.71
CA ASP A 187 -2.16 -1.30 -18.87
C ASP A 187 -2.00 -2.79 -18.49
N GLU A 188 -2.13 -3.14 -17.19
CA GLU A 188 -1.92 -4.49 -16.65
C GLU A 188 -0.56 -5.11 -17.03
N MET A 189 0.47 -4.29 -17.26
CA MET A 189 1.80 -4.74 -17.65
C MET A 189 2.72 -5.02 -16.47
N PHE A 190 2.53 -4.32 -15.35
CA PHE A 190 3.34 -4.42 -14.16
C PHE A 190 2.48 -4.72 -12.94
N ARG A 191 3.03 -5.49 -12.02
CA ARG A 191 2.38 -5.79 -10.73
C ARG A 191 3.41 -5.76 -9.63
N PHE A 192 3.11 -5.05 -8.54
CA PHE A 192 3.98 -5.01 -7.38
C PHE A 192 4.26 -6.39 -6.81
N ALA A 193 5.54 -6.65 -6.51
CA ALA A 193 6.03 -7.86 -5.87
C ALA A 193 6.53 -7.51 -4.46
N TYR A 194 5.64 -7.56 -3.49
CA TYR A 194 5.94 -7.30 -2.08
C TYR A 194 6.66 -8.51 -1.47
N ALA A 195 7.99 -8.52 -1.49
CA ALA A 195 8.76 -9.61 -0.92
C ALA A 195 8.40 -9.84 0.56
N PRO A 196 8.51 -11.09 1.10
CA PRO A 196 8.19 -11.37 2.50
C PRO A 196 8.96 -10.50 3.50
N GLU A 197 10.20 -10.15 3.20
CA GLU A 197 11.04 -9.24 4.01
C GLU A 197 10.47 -7.82 4.01
N PHE A 198 9.96 -7.36 2.87
CA PHE A 198 9.27 -6.06 2.77
C PHE A 198 7.97 -6.08 3.57
N VAL A 199 7.17 -7.14 3.47
CA VAL A 199 5.92 -7.31 4.23
C VAL A 199 6.20 -7.26 5.74
N SER A 200 7.24 -7.96 6.21
CA SER A 200 7.66 -7.92 7.61
C SER A 200 8.06 -6.50 8.04
N TRP A 201 8.85 -5.81 7.23
CA TRP A 201 9.27 -4.43 7.51
C TRP A 201 8.09 -3.45 7.53
N ALA A 202 7.19 -3.56 6.57
CA ALA A 202 6.04 -2.66 6.42
C ALA A 202 4.98 -2.87 7.52
N LEU A 203 4.82 -4.09 8.05
CA LEU A 203 3.71 -4.45 8.93
C LEU A 203 4.09 -4.67 10.41
N GLN A 204 5.39 -4.67 10.73
CA GLN A 204 5.87 -4.92 12.09
C GLN A 204 6.73 -3.76 12.64
N PRO A 205 6.27 -2.48 12.54
CA PRO A 205 6.95 -1.39 13.20
C PRO A 205 6.81 -1.49 14.73
N PRO A 206 7.60 -0.71 15.51
CA PRO A 206 7.44 -0.65 16.95
C PRO A 206 5.99 -0.41 17.36
N GLY A 207 5.48 -1.21 18.30
CA GLY A 207 4.12 -1.13 18.79
C GLY A 207 3.03 -1.61 17.83
N TYR A 208 3.37 -2.36 16.76
CA TYR A 208 2.35 -2.93 15.87
C TYR A 208 1.37 -3.83 16.63
N GLU A 209 0.14 -3.87 16.13
CA GLU A 209 -0.96 -4.62 16.72
C GLU A 209 -1.42 -5.71 15.74
N LYS A 210 -1.18 -6.98 16.07
CA LYS A 210 -1.57 -8.13 15.24
C LYS A 210 -3.05 -8.09 14.85
N SER A 211 -3.91 -7.66 15.78
CA SER A 211 -5.35 -7.55 15.55
C SER A 211 -5.75 -6.55 14.46
N TRP A 212 -4.82 -5.68 14.03
CA TRP A 212 -5.05 -4.73 12.94
C TRP A 212 -4.67 -5.30 11.56
N HIS A 213 -4.12 -6.53 11.50
CA HIS A 213 -3.90 -7.27 10.26
C HIS A 213 -5.11 -8.17 9.99
N VAL A 214 -6.15 -7.57 9.43
CA VAL A 214 -7.48 -8.20 9.31
C VAL A 214 -7.60 -8.95 7.99
N GLY A 215 -7.71 -10.26 8.06
CA GLY A 215 -7.93 -11.16 6.94
C GLY A 215 -9.36 -11.68 6.85
N ILE A 216 -9.76 -12.07 5.65
CA ILE A 216 -10.94 -12.91 5.41
C ILE A 216 -10.46 -14.19 4.75
N ARG A 217 -10.86 -15.33 5.33
CA ARG A 217 -10.57 -16.66 4.80
C ARG A 217 -11.85 -17.35 4.33
N ILE A 218 -11.69 -18.25 3.37
CA ILE A 218 -12.73 -19.22 3.03
C ILE A 218 -12.77 -20.27 4.15
N SER A 219 -13.92 -20.47 4.80
CA SER A 219 -14.02 -21.29 6.02
C SER A 219 -13.59 -22.74 5.82
N CYS A 220 -13.87 -23.36 4.65
CA CYS A 220 -13.55 -24.75 4.38
C CYS A 220 -12.10 -24.99 3.96
N THR A 221 -11.46 -24.07 3.24
CA THR A 221 -10.08 -24.23 2.72
C THR A 221 -9.05 -23.45 3.50
N LYS A 222 -9.49 -22.55 4.38
CA LYS A 222 -8.67 -21.59 5.12
C LYS A 222 -7.83 -20.65 4.25
N THR A 223 -8.11 -20.60 2.96
CA THR A 223 -7.41 -19.72 2.00
C THR A 223 -7.68 -18.27 2.31
N LEU A 224 -6.64 -17.45 2.44
CA LEU A 224 -6.74 -16.00 2.58
C LEU A 224 -7.20 -15.36 1.27
N VAL A 225 -8.33 -14.66 1.28
CA VAL A 225 -8.96 -14.08 0.08
C VAL A 225 -9.18 -12.58 0.13
N ALA A 226 -9.04 -11.99 1.29
CA ALA A 226 -9.07 -10.54 1.43
C ALA A 226 -8.24 -10.12 2.65
N LEU A 227 -7.67 -8.92 2.60
CA LEU A 227 -6.79 -8.37 3.62
C LEU A 227 -6.97 -6.86 3.68
N ILE A 228 -6.88 -6.31 4.88
CA ILE A 228 -6.58 -4.91 5.17
C ILE A 228 -5.66 -4.85 6.37
N THR A 229 -4.67 -3.98 6.36
CA THR A 229 -3.73 -3.86 7.47
C THR A 229 -3.66 -2.45 8.00
N GLY A 230 -3.45 -2.31 9.29
CA GLY A 230 -3.16 -1.06 9.97
C GLY A 230 -1.90 -1.21 10.80
N ILE A 231 -1.12 -0.14 10.90
CA ILE A 231 0.04 -0.03 11.78
C ILE A 231 -0.04 1.27 12.59
N PRO A 232 0.47 1.30 13.83
CA PRO A 232 0.47 2.52 14.63
C PRO A 232 1.48 3.53 14.08
N ALA A 233 1.08 4.78 14.05
CA ALA A 233 1.95 5.88 13.68
C ALA A 233 1.56 7.16 14.41
N GLU A 234 2.45 8.14 14.38
CA GLU A 234 2.18 9.49 14.82
C GLU A 234 2.49 10.47 13.71
N VAL A 235 1.54 11.35 13.41
CA VAL A 235 1.67 12.39 12.39
C VAL A 235 1.42 13.77 12.96
N SER A 236 2.04 14.78 12.37
CA SER A 236 1.71 16.18 12.57
C SER A 236 0.84 16.65 11.41
N ALA A 237 -0.34 17.18 11.71
CA ALA A 237 -1.25 17.78 10.75
C ALA A 237 -1.50 19.24 11.14
N ASN A 238 -0.98 20.20 10.37
CA ASN A 238 -0.99 21.64 10.70
C ASN A 238 -0.52 21.94 12.14
N GLY A 239 0.56 21.25 12.58
CA GLY A 239 1.14 21.42 13.92
C GLY A 239 0.42 20.67 15.04
N LYS A 240 -0.74 20.03 14.78
CA LYS A 240 -1.41 19.15 15.73
C LYS A 240 -0.86 17.73 15.62
N ARG A 241 -0.39 17.16 16.73
CA ARG A 241 0.10 15.77 16.78
C ARG A 241 -1.06 14.80 16.93
N LEU A 242 -1.13 13.82 16.05
CA LEU A 242 -2.21 12.85 15.98
C LEU A 242 -1.61 11.44 16.08
N LYS A 243 -2.18 10.63 16.98
CA LYS A 243 -2.00 9.17 16.92
C LYS A 243 -2.93 8.64 15.84
N VAL A 244 -2.37 7.97 14.86
CA VAL A 244 -3.12 7.44 13.71
C VAL A 244 -2.81 5.97 13.50
N ALA A 245 -3.70 5.28 12.80
CA ALA A 245 -3.35 4.05 12.10
C ALA A 245 -3.00 4.38 10.64
N GLU A 246 -1.81 4.00 10.18
CA GLU A 246 -1.53 3.96 8.74
C GLU A 246 -2.17 2.72 8.16
N ILE A 247 -3.09 2.90 7.19
CA ILE A 247 -3.82 1.80 6.56
C ILE A 247 -3.17 1.45 5.23
N ASN A 248 -2.74 0.20 5.13
CA ASN A 248 -2.09 -0.35 3.95
C ASN A 248 -2.78 -1.64 3.47
N PHE A 249 -2.44 -2.10 2.27
CA PHE A 249 -2.77 -3.41 1.70
C PHE A 249 -4.25 -3.79 1.74
N LEU A 250 -5.18 -2.84 1.49
CA LEU A 250 -6.56 -3.21 1.24
C LEU A 250 -6.65 -3.99 -0.08
N CYS A 251 -6.68 -5.30 0.03
CA CYS A 251 -6.69 -6.22 -1.10
C CYS A 251 -7.87 -7.19 -1.00
N VAL A 252 -8.62 -7.34 -2.09
CA VAL A 252 -9.66 -8.35 -2.24
C VAL A 252 -9.36 -9.16 -3.49
N HIS A 253 -9.40 -10.49 -3.36
CA HIS A 253 -9.21 -11.41 -4.48
C HIS A 253 -10.09 -11.01 -5.67
N LYS A 254 -9.52 -10.96 -6.89
CA LYS A 254 -10.17 -10.43 -8.11
C LYS A 254 -11.58 -10.97 -8.33
N LYS A 255 -11.80 -12.26 -8.12
CA LYS A 255 -13.12 -12.91 -8.26
C LYS A 255 -14.15 -12.49 -7.22
N LEU A 256 -13.75 -11.81 -6.13
CA LEU A 256 -14.61 -11.41 -5.02
C LEU A 256 -14.85 -9.90 -4.93
N ARG A 257 -14.26 -9.10 -5.83
CA ARG A 257 -14.32 -7.63 -5.78
C ARG A 257 -15.76 -7.06 -5.80
N ARG A 258 -16.72 -7.75 -6.41
CA ARG A 258 -18.12 -7.32 -6.46
C ARG A 258 -18.97 -7.75 -5.26
N LYS A 259 -18.40 -8.44 -4.28
CA LYS A 259 -19.10 -8.96 -3.09
C LYS A 259 -19.04 -8.02 -1.87
N ASN A 260 -18.70 -6.75 -2.04
CA ASN A 260 -18.66 -5.74 -0.98
C ASN A 260 -17.74 -6.06 0.22
N PHE A 261 -16.67 -6.87 0.03
CA PHE A 261 -15.75 -7.18 1.12
C PHE A 261 -14.92 -5.97 1.56
N ALA A 262 -14.56 -5.06 0.65
CA ALA A 262 -13.76 -3.90 1.01
C ALA A 262 -14.47 -2.98 2.05
N PRO A 263 -15.75 -2.60 1.90
CA PRO A 263 -16.49 -1.89 2.94
C PRO A 263 -16.53 -2.60 4.30
N VAL A 264 -16.68 -3.92 4.30
CA VAL A 264 -16.72 -4.71 5.55
C VAL A 264 -15.35 -4.77 6.22
N LEU A 265 -14.27 -4.96 5.43
CA LEU A 265 -12.89 -4.90 5.92
C LEU A 265 -12.57 -3.54 6.55
N ILE A 266 -12.94 -2.44 5.88
CA ILE A 266 -12.72 -1.08 6.41
C ILE A 266 -13.45 -0.91 7.75
N ARG A 267 -14.71 -1.33 7.87
CA ARG A 267 -15.45 -1.24 9.12
C ARG A 267 -14.82 -2.08 10.22
N GLU A 268 -14.38 -3.31 9.92
CA GLU A 268 -13.81 -4.20 10.92
C GLU A 268 -12.43 -3.73 11.40
N VAL A 269 -11.55 -3.27 10.50
CA VAL A 269 -10.26 -2.71 10.93
C VAL A 269 -10.45 -1.44 11.74
N THR A 270 -11.38 -0.55 11.34
CA THR A 270 -11.74 0.66 12.11
C THR A 270 -12.22 0.29 13.51
N ARG A 271 -13.12 -0.71 13.63
CA ARG A 271 -13.58 -1.21 14.93
C ARG A 271 -12.42 -1.68 15.81
N ARG A 272 -11.50 -2.47 15.26
CA ARG A 272 -10.35 -3.01 16.00
C ARG A 272 -9.36 -1.93 16.43
N ILE A 273 -9.16 -0.93 15.59
CA ILE A 273 -8.31 0.23 15.88
C ILE A 273 -8.96 1.08 16.98
N ASN A 274 -10.27 1.35 16.89
CA ASN A 274 -11.00 2.13 17.89
C ASN A 274 -11.07 1.42 19.26
N LEU A 275 -11.06 0.08 19.31
CA LEU A 275 -10.94 -0.68 20.55
C LEU A 275 -9.59 -0.45 21.27
N LYS A 276 -8.58 0.07 20.60
CA LYS A 276 -7.29 0.48 21.16
C LYS A 276 -7.20 2.00 21.38
N ASP A 277 -8.34 2.67 21.34
CA ASP A 277 -8.49 4.12 21.55
C ASP A 277 -7.69 4.97 20.56
N VAL A 278 -7.56 4.48 19.33
CA VAL A 278 -7.04 5.22 18.16
C VAL A 278 -8.22 5.50 17.24
N TRP A 279 -8.43 6.78 16.89
CA TRP A 279 -9.65 7.24 16.20
C TRP A 279 -9.38 7.80 14.81
N GLN A 280 -8.14 8.18 14.53
CA GLN A 280 -7.72 8.71 13.24
C GLN A 280 -6.94 7.67 12.44
N ALA A 281 -7.01 7.78 11.12
CA ALA A 281 -6.15 7.01 10.24
C ALA A 281 -5.62 7.87 9.08
N ALA A 282 -4.47 7.44 8.53
CA ALA A 282 -3.89 8.00 7.33
C ALA A 282 -3.76 6.90 6.27
N TYR A 283 -4.09 7.22 5.02
CA TYR A 283 -3.93 6.29 3.89
C TYR A 283 -3.77 7.04 2.58
N THR A 284 -3.33 6.32 1.56
CA THR A 284 -3.22 6.84 0.20
C THR A 284 -3.99 5.97 -0.77
N ALA A 285 -4.38 6.54 -1.90
CA ALA A 285 -4.99 5.80 -3.00
C ALA A 285 -4.65 6.45 -4.36
N GLY A 286 -4.48 5.63 -5.40
CA GLY A 286 -4.37 6.11 -6.77
C GLY A 286 -5.70 6.66 -7.32
N VAL A 287 -6.84 6.13 -6.83
CA VAL A 287 -8.17 6.59 -7.20
C VAL A 287 -8.64 7.72 -6.28
N VAL A 288 -9.49 8.61 -6.83
CA VAL A 288 -10.07 9.71 -6.04
C VAL A 288 -11.23 9.18 -5.19
N LEU A 289 -11.11 9.34 -3.87
CA LEU A 289 -12.14 9.07 -2.87
C LEU A 289 -12.57 10.40 -2.21
N PRO A 290 -13.69 10.45 -1.49
CA PRO A 290 -14.06 11.62 -0.70
C PRO A 290 -13.17 11.78 0.54
N LYS A 291 -12.69 12.98 0.85
CA LYS A 291 -12.12 14.05 0.02
C LYS A 291 -10.62 14.03 0.28
N PRO A 292 -9.73 14.03 -0.72
CA PRO A 292 -8.30 14.00 -0.45
C PRO A 292 -7.82 15.28 0.24
N CYS A 293 -6.95 15.12 1.25
CA CYS A 293 -6.32 16.25 1.93
C CYS A 293 -5.06 16.76 1.20
N ALA A 294 -4.48 15.93 0.32
CA ALA A 294 -3.39 16.32 -0.57
C ALA A 294 -3.37 15.42 -1.80
N LYS A 295 -2.69 15.87 -2.85
CA LYS A 295 -2.47 15.11 -4.08
C LYS A 295 -1.01 15.28 -4.48
N ALA A 296 -0.32 14.18 -4.80
CA ALA A 296 1.04 14.16 -5.34
C ALA A 296 1.09 13.42 -6.67
N ARG A 297 2.17 13.62 -7.43
CA ARG A 297 2.42 12.99 -8.72
C ARG A 297 3.71 12.17 -8.65
N TYR A 298 3.70 10.97 -9.22
CA TYR A 298 4.90 10.17 -9.41
C TYR A 298 5.79 10.70 -10.52
N TRP A 299 7.09 10.58 -10.31
CA TRP A 299 8.15 10.88 -11.25
C TRP A 299 9.13 9.70 -11.27
N HIS A 300 9.72 9.42 -12.43
CA HIS A 300 10.55 8.24 -12.68
C HIS A 300 11.90 8.62 -13.27
N ARG A 301 12.98 8.16 -12.66
CA ARG A 301 14.34 8.32 -13.18
C ARG A 301 14.87 6.99 -13.67
N SER A 302 15.06 6.88 -14.99
CA SER A 302 15.63 5.68 -15.61
C SER A 302 17.10 5.50 -15.20
N ILE A 303 17.43 4.33 -14.66
CA ILE A 303 18.80 3.91 -14.34
C ILE A 303 19.26 2.90 -15.37
N ASN A 304 18.55 1.79 -15.57
CA ASN A 304 18.84 0.77 -16.58
C ASN A 304 17.95 1.00 -17.82
N VAL A 305 18.30 2.01 -18.61
CA VAL A 305 17.51 2.46 -19.77
C VAL A 305 17.18 1.31 -20.71
N LYS A 306 18.19 0.47 -21.04
CA LYS A 306 17.99 -0.63 -21.99
C LYS A 306 16.89 -1.57 -21.51
N LYS A 307 16.96 -2.05 -20.26
CA LYS A 307 15.97 -2.95 -19.67
C LYS A 307 14.58 -2.29 -19.63
N LEU A 308 14.51 -1.02 -19.22
CA LEU A 308 13.23 -0.29 -19.10
C LEU A 308 12.54 -0.15 -20.46
N VAL A 309 13.27 0.08 -21.54
CA VAL A 309 12.72 0.12 -22.91
C VAL A 309 12.32 -1.28 -23.37
N ASP A 310 13.16 -2.29 -23.13
CA ASP A 310 12.89 -3.68 -23.53
C ASP A 310 11.59 -4.23 -22.88
N ILE A 311 11.29 -3.84 -21.63
CA ILE A 311 10.06 -4.24 -20.92
C ILE A 311 8.91 -3.24 -21.11
N ARG A 312 9.08 -2.21 -21.92
CA ARG A 312 8.09 -1.17 -22.22
C ARG A 312 7.68 -0.29 -21.01
N PHE A 313 8.50 -0.23 -19.98
CA PHE A 313 8.28 0.70 -18.87
C PHE A 313 8.49 2.16 -19.31
N THR A 314 9.42 2.38 -20.23
CA THR A 314 9.66 3.70 -20.83
C THR A 314 9.86 3.56 -22.34
N GLN A 315 9.86 4.69 -23.02
CA GLN A 315 10.12 4.77 -24.46
C GLN A 315 11.47 5.44 -24.71
N LEU A 316 11.99 5.29 -25.93
CA LEU A 316 13.16 6.06 -26.37
C LEU A 316 12.84 7.56 -26.32
N GLY A 317 13.83 8.38 -25.99
CA GLY A 317 13.69 9.83 -26.07
C GLY A 317 13.25 10.26 -27.47
N ARG A 318 12.42 11.28 -27.56
CA ARG A 318 11.86 11.74 -28.82
C ARG A 318 12.95 12.05 -29.84
N GLY A 319 12.98 11.30 -30.94
CA GLY A 319 14.00 11.42 -31.99
C GLY A 319 15.37 10.89 -31.62
N MET A 320 15.51 10.15 -30.51
CA MET A 320 16.78 9.56 -30.04
C MET A 320 16.84 8.06 -30.36
N SER A 321 18.06 7.61 -30.69
CA SER A 321 18.41 6.19 -30.72
C SER A 321 18.51 5.63 -29.27
N MET A 322 18.63 4.30 -29.14
CA MET A 322 18.91 3.66 -27.86
C MET A 322 20.20 4.17 -27.22
N ALA A 323 21.26 4.33 -28.03
CA ALA A 323 22.57 4.81 -27.55
C ALA A 323 22.49 6.25 -27.02
N GLU A 324 21.84 7.13 -27.75
CA GLU A 324 21.62 8.53 -27.31
C GLU A 324 20.72 8.61 -26.05
N THR A 325 19.70 7.74 -25.94
CA THR A 325 18.86 7.69 -24.74
C THR A 325 19.66 7.20 -23.53
N ILE A 326 20.52 6.18 -23.69
CA ILE A 326 21.41 5.70 -22.62
C ILE A 326 22.38 6.82 -22.19
N GLU A 327 22.97 7.54 -23.15
CA GLU A 327 23.87 8.65 -22.87
C GLU A 327 23.15 9.80 -22.18
N HIS A 328 21.92 10.11 -22.61
CA HIS A 328 21.08 11.13 -21.96
C HIS A 328 20.89 10.84 -20.48
N TYR A 329 20.62 9.59 -20.12
CA TYR A 329 20.40 9.16 -18.75
C TYR A 329 21.65 8.70 -18.01
N ALA A 330 22.84 8.80 -18.62
CA ALA A 330 24.09 8.42 -17.97
C ALA A 330 24.30 9.20 -16.67
N MET A 331 24.74 8.49 -15.63
CA MET A 331 25.05 9.07 -14.33
C MET A 331 26.56 9.25 -14.14
N PRO A 332 27.00 10.20 -13.33
CA PRO A 332 28.37 10.29 -12.88
C PRO A 332 28.84 8.95 -12.27
N LYS A 333 30.12 8.63 -12.44
CA LYS A 333 30.70 7.38 -11.90
C LYS A 333 31.06 7.44 -10.42
N LYS A 334 31.06 8.63 -9.84
CA LYS A 334 31.47 8.85 -8.45
C LYS A 334 30.48 9.76 -7.75
N ILE A 335 30.24 9.44 -6.49
CA ILE A 335 29.49 10.31 -5.58
C ILE A 335 30.19 11.65 -5.40
N ARG A 336 29.42 12.72 -5.23
CA ARG A 336 29.88 14.10 -5.06
C ARG A 336 29.98 14.50 -3.61
N VAL A 337 29.06 14.06 -2.77
CA VAL A 337 28.99 14.39 -1.34
C VAL A 337 30.09 13.66 -0.61
N GLN A 338 31.10 14.40 -0.18
CA GLN A 338 32.24 13.84 0.55
C GLN A 338 31.79 13.40 1.95
N GLY A 339 32.20 12.20 2.37
CA GLY A 339 31.84 11.63 3.68
C GLY A 339 30.45 10.99 3.72
N LEU A 340 29.71 10.93 2.58
CA LEU A 340 28.44 10.18 2.52
C LEU A 340 28.72 8.68 2.73
N ARG A 341 28.06 8.08 3.70
CA ARG A 341 28.22 6.66 4.04
C ARG A 341 26.89 5.99 4.39
N LYS A 342 26.87 4.66 4.34
CA LYS A 342 25.71 3.86 4.79
C LYS A 342 25.41 4.17 6.27
N MET A 343 24.13 4.29 6.61
CA MET A 343 23.67 4.48 7.98
C MET A 343 23.90 3.22 8.80
N GLU A 344 24.27 3.41 10.06
CA GLU A 344 24.43 2.35 11.05
C GLU A 344 23.51 2.59 12.26
N ALA A 345 23.28 1.56 13.07
CA ALA A 345 22.41 1.66 14.26
C ALA A 345 22.86 2.74 15.27
N LYS A 346 24.16 3.07 15.31
CA LYS A 346 24.70 4.14 16.17
C LYS A 346 24.27 5.55 15.75
N ASP A 347 23.85 5.71 14.48
CA ASP A 347 23.48 7.01 13.91
C ASP A 347 22.01 7.37 14.20
N VAL A 348 21.22 6.44 14.73
CA VAL A 348 19.79 6.62 15.00
C VAL A 348 19.48 7.90 15.77
N PRO A 349 20.17 8.25 16.89
CA PRO A 349 19.81 9.46 17.64
C PRO A 349 20.00 10.75 16.83
N THR A 350 21.11 10.86 16.08
CA THR A 350 21.40 12.06 15.27
C THR A 350 20.49 12.16 14.06
N VAL A 351 20.18 11.04 13.39
CA VAL A 351 19.24 11.00 12.27
C VAL A 351 17.82 11.33 12.74
N THR A 352 17.41 10.87 13.92
CA THR A 352 16.10 11.21 14.51
C THR A 352 15.95 12.72 14.70
N ARG A 353 16.99 13.37 15.26
CA ARG A 353 16.99 14.84 15.43
C ARG A 353 16.92 15.58 14.09
N LEU A 354 17.75 15.16 13.14
CA LEU A 354 17.78 15.76 11.79
C LEU A 354 16.41 15.67 11.11
N LEU A 355 15.81 14.46 11.08
CA LEU A 355 14.53 14.22 10.43
C LEU A 355 13.37 14.97 11.09
N ASN A 356 13.25 14.95 12.43
CA ASN A 356 12.18 15.68 13.12
C ASN A 356 12.32 17.20 12.94
N SER A 357 13.54 17.73 12.91
CA SER A 357 13.80 19.13 12.57
C SER A 357 13.37 19.45 11.13
N TYR A 358 13.63 18.54 10.21
CA TYR A 358 13.20 18.69 8.82
C TYR A 358 11.67 18.59 8.69
N PHE A 359 11.04 17.59 9.30
CA PHE A 359 9.60 17.34 9.24
C PHE A 359 8.78 18.49 9.84
N SER A 360 9.30 19.22 10.81
CA SER A 360 8.62 20.37 11.41
C SER A 360 8.34 21.53 10.46
N LYS A 361 8.96 21.53 9.27
CA LYS A 361 8.71 22.52 8.21
C LYS A 361 7.40 22.29 7.46
N PHE A 362 6.81 21.09 7.53
CA PHE A 362 5.70 20.67 6.68
C PHE A 362 4.39 20.63 7.47
N LYS A 363 3.29 20.86 6.75
CA LYS A 363 1.94 20.86 7.32
C LYS A 363 1.45 19.43 7.61
N LEU A 364 1.82 18.44 6.79
CA LEU A 364 1.53 17.03 7.02
C LEU A 364 2.83 16.23 6.99
N ALA A 365 3.25 15.72 8.13
CA ALA A 365 4.54 15.06 8.28
C ALA A 365 4.50 13.95 9.34
N PRO A 366 5.37 12.93 9.27
CA PRO A 366 5.50 11.96 10.33
C PRO A 366 6.18 12.57 11.54
N VAL A 367 5.87 12.02 12.72
CA VAL A 367 6.62 12.26 13.96
C VAL A 367 7.28 10.94 14.33
N LYS A 368 8.62 10.93 14.39
CA LYS A 368 9.40 9.70 14.60
C LYS A 368 10.20 9.77 15.88
N ASN A 369 10.14 8.70 16.67
CA ASN A 369 11.07 8.46 17.77
C ASN A 369 12.28 7.64 17.30
N GLU A 370 13.23 7.34 18.19
CA GLU A 370 14.43 6.58 17.83
C GLU A 370 14.14 5.11 17.45
N GLU A 371 13.11 4.50 18.04
CA GLU A 371 12.69 3.14 17.71
C GLU A 371 12.10 3.09 16.30
N ASP A 372 11.29 4.10 15.93
CA ASP A 372 10.77 4.26 14.58
C ASP A 372 11.91 4.45 13.57
N VAL A 373 12.84 5.36 13.83
CA VAL A 373 13.98 5.61 12.94
C VAL A 373 14.84 4.35 12.80
N ARG A 374 15.05 3.61 13.90
CA ARG A 374 15.76 2.33 13.87
C ARG A 374 15.05 1.32 12.98
N HIS A 375 13.74 1.19 13.10
CA HIS A 375 12.95 0.24 12.31
C HIS A 375 12.89 0.62 10.85
N TRP A 376 12.54 1.89 10.56
CA TRP A 376 12.25 2.32 9.20
C TRP A 376 13.48 2.64 8.36
N LEU A 377 14.60 3.04 8.98
CA LEU A 377 15.72 3.66 8.26
C LEU A 377 17.07 2.98 8.48
N VAL A 378 17.27 2.15 9.51
CA VAL A 378 18.51 1.36 9.56
C VAL A 378 18.49 0.38 8.39
N PRO A 379 19.51 0.40 7.50
CA PRO A 379 19.50 -0.37 6.26
C PRO A 379 19.24 -1.85 6.46
N ARG A 380 18.34 -2.38 5.65
CA ARG A 380 18.03 -3.81 5.51
C ARG A 380 18.21 -4.18 4.06
N ASP A 381 19.04 -5.17 3.79
CA ASP A 381 19.31 -5.60 2.42
C ASP A 381 18.02 -5.97 1.71
N GLU A 382 17.90 -5.57 0.44
CA GLU A 382 16.71 -5.74 -0.43
C GLU A 382 15.42 -5.07 0.08
N VAL A 383 15.45 -4.25 1.15
CA VAL A 383 14.28 -3.56 1.71
C VAL A 383 14.48 -2.06 1.75
N VAL A 384 15.39 -1.55 2.58
CA VAL A 384 15.62 -0.11 2.76
C VAL A 384 17.10 0.23 2.77
N TYR A 385 17.43 1.30 2.10
CA TYR A 385 18.77 1.82 1.90
C TYR A 385 18.81 3.25 2.42
N SER A 386 19.74 3.53 3.33
CA SER A 386 19.88 4.84 3.96
C SER A 386 21.33 5.22 4.07
N TYR A 387 21.63 6.46 3.73
CA TYR A 387 22.95 7.04 3.73
C TYR A 387 22.93 8.40 4.40
N LEU A 388 24.02 8.75 5.09
CA LEU A 388 24.14 10.04 5.75
C LEU A 388 25.56 10.58 5.67
N LYS A 389 25.65 11.88 5.78
CA LYS A 389 26.89 12.61 6.10
C LYS A 389 26.78 13.14 7.51
N VAL A 390 27.88 13.13 8.22
CA VAL A 390 28.01 13.71 9.56
C VAL A 390 29.05 14.82 9.57
N ASP A 391 28.83 15.83 10.38
CA ASP A 391 29.84 16.83 10.69
C ASP A 391 30.91 16.18 11.58
N GLU A 392 32.18 16.18 11.12
CA GLU A 392 33.28 15.49 11.79
C GLU A 392 33.57 16.03 13.19
N ARG A 393 33.27 17.31 13.46
CA ARG A 393 33.53 17.98 14.72
C ARG A 393 32.45 17.68 15.77
N THR A 394 31.17 17.66 15.35
CA THR A 394 30.03 17.49 16.25
C THR A 394 29.50 16.06 16.28
N ASN A 395 29.86 15.26 15.28
CA ASN A 395 29.30 13.93 15.01
C ASN A 395 27.76 13.95 14.83
N GLU A 396 27.19 15.10 14.46
CA GLU A 396 25.77 15.23 14.13
C GLU A 396 25.54 14.98 12.63
N ALA A 397 24.41 14.31 12.30
CA ALA A 397 23.99 14.14 10.92
C ALA A 397 23.60 15.50 10.32
N THR A 398 24.16 15.81 9.16
CA THR A 398 23.89 17.05 8.40
C THR A 398 23.09 16.78 7.16
N ASP A 399 23.34 15.66 6.50
CA ASP A 399 22.65 15.30 5.27
C ASP A 399 22.25 13.83 5.33
N PHE A 400 21.10 13.52 4.76
CA PHE A 400 20.53 12.18 4.80
C PHE A 400 19.74 11.90 3.52
N CYS A 401 19.91 10.73 2.92
CA CYS A 401 19.06 10.26 1.85
C CYS A 401 18.69 8.79 2.05
N SER A 402 17.48 8.43 1.65
CA SER A 402 17.00 7.06 1.74
C SER A 402 16.03 6.71 0.62
N PHE A 403 15.98 5.42 0.32
CA PHE A 403 15.04 4.83 -0.62
C PHE A 403 14.74 3.38 -0.22
N TYR A 404 13.57 2.87 -0.61
CA TYR A 404 13.20 1.48 -0.35
C TYR A 404 12.94 0.73 -1.65
N ASN A 405 13.02 -0.60 -1.57
CA ASN A 405 12.81 -1.49 -2.70
C ASN A 405 11.35 -1.91 -2.79
N LEU A 406 10.68 -1.50 -3.84
CA LEU A 406 9.36 -2.02 -4.20
C LEU A 406 9.38 -2.43 -5.67
N SER A 407 9.81 -3.66 -5.90
CA SER A 407 9.95 -4.24 -7.24
C SER A 407 8.60 -4.60 -7.85
N SER A 408 8.55 -4.73 -9.18
CA SER A 408 7.37 -5.18 -9.91
C SER A 408 7.69 -6.37 -10.81
N THR A 409 6.77 -7.31 -10.90
CA THR A 409 6.83 -8.38 -11.90
C THR A 409 6.23 -7.88 -13.20
N VAL A 410 6.95 -8.09 -14.32
CA VAL A 410 6.47 -7.78 -15.67
C VAL A 410 5.50 -8.87 -16.10
N ILE A 411 4.24 -8.48 -16.38
CA ILE A 411 3.20 -9.37 -16.89
C ILE A 411 3.30 -9.35 -18.42
N GLN A 412 4.05 -10.29 -19.01
CA GLN A 412 4.09 -10.40 -20.47
C GLN A 412 2.75 -10.94 -20.98
N ALA A 413 2.04 -10.14 -21.77
CA ALA A 413 0.92 -10.62 -22.58
C ALA A 413 1.42 -11.76 -23.48
N SER A 414 0.77 -12.92 -23.43
CA SER A 414 1.08 -14.09 -24.26
C SER A 414 0.83 -13.76 -25.73
N SER A 415 1.80 -13.17 -26.42
CA SER A 415 1.80 -13.15 -27.88
C SER A 415 2.11 -14.57 -28.35
N GLY A 416 1.07 -15.29 -28.72
CA GLY A 416 0.96 -16.56 -29.41
C GLY A 416 2.24 -17.37 -29.64
N GLY A 417 2.49 -18.35 -28.73
CA GLY A 417 3.52 -19.35 -28.95
C GLY A 417 3.53 -20.34 -27.80
N SER A 418 3.13 -21.57 -28.07
CA SER A 418 2.86 -22.64 -27.12
C SER A 418 4.12 -23.25 -26.47
N ASN A 419 5.15 -22.51 -26.07
CA ASN A 419 6.28 -23.02 -25.25
C ASN A 419 7.24 -21.95 -24.72
N ALA A 420 6.85 -20.68 -24.60
CA ALA A 420 7.66 -19.70 -23.89
C ALA A 420 7.54 -19.96 -22.39
N LYS A 421 8.63 -20.45 -21.75
CA LYS A 421 8.79 -20.38 -20.30
C LYS A 421 8.49 -18.95 -19.89
N ARG A 422 7.48 -18.72 -19.03
CA ARG A 422 7.21 -17.44 -18.39
C ARG A 422 8.44 -17.06 -17.57
N ASN A 423 9.39 -16.37 -18.17
CA ASN A 423 10.44 -15.72 -17.43
C ASN A 423 9.77 -14.49 -16.80
N ASN A 424 9.41 -14.58 -15.53
CA ASN A 424 8.98 -13.44 -14.75
C ASN A 424 10.17 -12.47 -14.68
N VAL A 425 10.16 -11.46 -15.53
CA VAL A 425 11.18 -10.41 -15.49
C VAL A 425 10.83 -9.51 -14.31
N LEU A 426 11.75 -9.37 -13.38
CA LEU A 426 11.60 -8.46 -12.24
C LEU A 426 12.10 -7.07 -12.64
N LEU A 427 11.28 -6.05 -12.50
CA LEU A 427 11.66 -4.64 -12.54
C LEU A 427 12.04 -4.23 -11.11
N LYS A 428 13.35 -4.02 -10.85
CA LYS A 428 13.82 -3.59 -9.54
C LYS A 428 13.70 -2.07 -9.43
N ALA A 429 12.76 -1.60 -8.62
CA ALA A 429 12.44 -0.19 -8.48
C ALA A 429 12.78 0.32 -7.08
N ALA A 430 13.60 1.38 -7.01
CA ALA A 430 13.83 2.16 -5.81
C ALA A 430 12.74 3.23 -5.68
N TYR A 431 12.21 3.41 -4.49
CA TYR A 431 11.27 4.47 -4.17
C TYR A 431 11.92 5.45 -3.19
N CYS A 432 11.98 6.70 -3.60
CA CYS A 432 12.46 7.80 -2.78
C CYS A 432 11.71 7.83 -1.43
N TYR A 433 12.48 7.83 -0.32
CA TYR A 433 11.86 7.86 0.99
C TYR A 433 12.02 9.24 1.61
N TYR A 434 13.13 9.54 2.27
CA TYR A 434 13.40 10.85 2.83
C TYR A 434 14.76 11.36 2.39
N ASN A 435 14.80 12.64 2.00
CA ASN A 435 16.04 13.36 1.66
C ASN A 435 16.10 14.66 2.46
N VAL A 436 17.19 14.86 3.17
CA VAL A 436 17.47 16.06 3.95
C VAL A 436 18.86 16.54 3.64
N ALA A 437 19.00 17.74 3.13
CA ALA A 437 20.27 18.40 2.84
C ALA A 437 20.36 19.69 3.67
N THR A 438 21.32 19.76 4.58
CA THR A 438 21.56 20.96 5.38
C THR A 438 22.96 21.54 5.19
N SER A 439 23.92 20.72 4.78
CA SER A 439 25.27 21.15 4.48
C SER A 439 25.63 21.04 3.01
N GLU A 440 24.90 20.23 2.26
CA GLU A 440 25.11 19.97 0.84
C GLU A 440 23.93 20.50 0.00
N ASN A 441 24.10 20.48 -1.33
CA ASN A 441 22.99 20.75 -2.26
C ASN A 441 22.14 19.48 -2.38
N ILE A 442 20.82 19.64 -2.32
CA ILE A 442 19.84 18.53 -2.42
C ILE A 442 19.99 17.77 -3.76
N GLU A 443 20.29 18.47 -4.85
CA GLU A 443 20.51 17.84 -6.16
C GLU A 443 21.73 16.92 -6.14
N ASP A 444 22.85 17.35 -5.54
CA ASP A 444 24.06 16.53 -5.41
C ASP A 444 23.82 15.32 -4.52
N LEU A 445 23.09 15.48 -3.39
CA LEU A 445 22.72 14.40 -2.48
C LEU A 445 21.85 13.35 -3.18
N VAL A 446 20.81 13.78 -3.90
CA VAL A 446 19.92 12.85 -4.62
C VAL A 446 20.60 12.26 -5.86
N GLN A 447 21.49 13.01 -6.54
CA GLN A 447 22.33 12.43 -7.59
C GLN A 447 23.16 11.25 -7.06
N ASP A 448 23.72 11.39 -5.86
CA ASP A 448 24.47 10.32 -5.22
C ASP A 448 23.56 9.16 -4.80
N ALA A 449 22.34 9.43 -4.33
CA ALA A 449 21.34 8.39 -4.08
C ALA A 449 20.99 7.59 -5.35
N LEU A 450 20.90 8.25 -6.52
CA LEU A 450 20.71 7.58 -7.82
C LEU A 450 21.88 6.68 -8.18
N ILE A 451 23.13 7.14 -7.97
CA ILE A 451 24.33 6.33 -8.20
C ILE A 451 24.32 5.09 -7.30
N LEU A 452 24.05 5.29 -6.00
CA LEU A 452 23.98 4.21 -5.02
C LEU A 452 22.84 3.21 -5.32
N ALA A 453 21.69 3.68 -5.83
CA ALA A 453 20.63 2.81 -6.30
C ALA A 453 21.09 1.98 -7.51
N GLY A 454 21.78 2.61 -8.47
CA GLY A 454 22.37 1.91 -9.63
C GLY A 454 23.38 0.84 -9.21
N ASP A 455 24.26 1.15 -8.27
CA ASP A 455 25.27 0.22 -7.72
C ASP A 455 24.62 -0.97 -6.97
N ASN A 456 23.41 -0.77 -6.41
CA ASN A 456 22.60 -1.83 -5.80
C ASN A 456 21.67 -2.54 -6.82
N GLY A 457 21.86 -2.29 -8.13
CA GLY A 457 21.18 -3.01 -9.21
C GLY A 457 19.74 -2.60 -9.45
N PHE A 458 19.33 -1.42 -9.03
CA PHE A 458 17.99 -0.89 -9.36
C PHE A 458 17.91 -0.44 -10.82
N ASP A 459 16.77 -0.66 -11.44
CA ASP A 459 16.50 -0.33 -12.84
C ASP A 459 15.89 1.08 -12.99
N VAL A 460 15.10 1.49 -12.01
CA VAL A 460 14.39 2.78 -11.98
C VAL A 460 14.36 3.33 -10.56
N PHE A 461 14.36 4.65 -10.45
CA PHE A 461 14.16 5.37 -9.19
C PHE A 461 12.89 6.22 -9.28
N ASN A 462 11.92 5.93 -8.43
CA ASN A 462 10.64 6.61 -8.38
C ASN A 462 10.62 7.63 -7.25
N ALA A 463 10.02 8.78 -7.45
CA ALA A 463 9.83 9.80 -6.45
C ALA A 463 8.46 10.47 -6.59
N LEU A 464 7.86 10.87 -5.48
CA LEU A 464 6.72 11.77 -5.46
C LEU A 464 7.22 13.21 -5.41
N ASN A 465 6.46 14.14 -5.98
CA ASN A 465 6.76 15.57 -5.94
C ASN A 465 6.41 16.24 -4.59
N VAL A 466 6.48 15.47 -3.50
CA VAL A 466 6.21 15.94 -2.13
C VAL A 466 7.43 16.60 -1.51
N SER A 467 7.23 17.30 -0.40
CA SER A 467 8.29 18.00 0.35
C SER A 467 9.15 18.90 -0.54
N GLU A 468 10.46 18.77 -0.46
CA GLU A 468 11.42 19.53 -1.27
C GLU A 468 11.81 18.83 -2.58
N ASN A 469 11.20 17.68 -2.91
CA ASN A 469 11.60 16.86 -4.06
C ASN A 469 11.49 17.58 -5.40
N ALA A 470 10.54 18.53 -5.55
CA ALA A 470 10.41 19.32 -6.78
C ALA A 470 11.70 20.06 -7.19
N GLN A 471 12.61 20.32 -6.22
CA GLN A 471 13.86 21.04 -6.49
C GLN A 471 14.82 20.25 -7.38
N PHE A 472 14.81 18.92 -7.34
CA PHE A 472 15.74 18.07 -8.09
C PHE A 472 15.12 17.27 -9.24
N LEU A 473 13.79 17.13 -9.31
CA LEU A 473 13.14 16.22 -10.24
C LEU A 473 13.50 16.52 -11.70
N GLU A 474 13.38 17.74 -12.16
CA GLU A 474 13.69 18.13 -13.54
C GLU A 474 15.20 18.15 -13.80
N THR A 475 15.98 18.74 -12.90
CA THR A 475 17.44 18.86 -13.02
C THR A 475 18.11 17.48 -13.13
N LEU A 476 17.63 16.50 -12.35
CA LEU A 476 18.14 15.14 -12.38
C LEU A 476 17.44 14.24 -13.42
N LYS A 477 16.65 14.83 -14.33
CA LYS A 477 16.02 14.14 -15.47
C LYS A 477 15.02 13.06 -15.07
N PHE A 478 14.25 13.30 -14.01
CA PHE A 478 13.08 12.50 -13.78
C PHE A 478 12.00 12.84 -14.82
N GLY A 479 11.37 11.84 -15.41
CA GLY A 479 10.19 12.00 -16.24
C GLY A 479 8.92 12.00 -15.40
N ILE A 480 7.93 12.79 -15.81
CA ILE A 480 6.60 12.78 -15.16
C ILE A 480 5.92 11.44 -15.43
N GLY A 481 5.45 10.79 -14.37
CA GLY A 481 4.63 9.58 -14.46
C GLY A 481 3.14 9.88 -14.66
N ASP A 482 2.40 8.87 -15.04
CA ASP A 482 0.95 8.98 -15.29
C ASP A 482 0.14 8.89 -13.99
N GLY A 483 0.72 8.30 -12.92
CA GLY A 483 0.04 8.05 -11.65
C GLY A 483 -0.01 9.27 -10.72
N ASP A 484 -1.20 9.58 -10.23
CA ASP A 484 -1.41 10.45 -9.09
C ASP A 484 -1.57 9.63 -7.81
N LEU A 485 -1.10 10.17 -6.69
CA LEU A 485 -1.30 9.62 -5.35
C LEU A 485 -2.08 10.62 -4.51
N HIS A 486 -3.24 10.20 -4.00
CA HIS A 486 -4.09 11.01 -3.16
C HIS A 486 -3.92 10.62 -1.70
N TYR A 487 -3.73 11.62 -0.82
CA TYR A 487 -3.59 11.45 0.62
C TYR A 487 -4.92 11.67 1.31
N TYR A 488 -5.21 10.87 2.32
CA TYR A 488 -6.45 10.90 3.08
C TYR A 488 -6.17 10.84 4.57
N LEU A 489 -6.95 11.61 5.32
CA LEU A 489 -7.06 11.50 6.76
C LEU A 489 -8.49 11.02 7.10
N TYR A 490 -8.60 9.93 7.83
CA TYR A 490 -9.88 9.42 8.33
C TYR A 490 -10.15 10.00 9.70
N ASN A 491 -11.39 10.43 9.91
CA ASN A 491 -11.85 11.11 11.13
C ASN A 491 -10.98 12.34 11.50
N TRP A 492 -10.51 13.07 10.47
CA TRP A 492 -9.81 14.33 10.64
C TRP A 492 -10.01 15.23 9.43
N LYS A 493 -10.57 16.41 9.66
CA LYS A 493 -10.75 17.45 8.62
C LYS A 493 -9.57 18.41 8.66
N LEU A 494 -9.02 18.73 7.52
CA LEU A 494 -8.18 19.90 7.31
C LEU A 494 -9.01 20.98 6.63
N LYS A 495 -8.84 22.23 7.06
CA LYS A 495 -9.53 23.37 6.49
C LYS A 495 -9.21 23.53 5.00
N GLU A 496 -7.96 23.34 4.62
CA GLU A 496 -7.47 23.50 3.26
C GLU A 496 -6.84 22.22 2.72
N THR A 497 -6.96 22.00 1.41
CA THR A 497 -6.20 20.96 0.72
C THR A 497 -4.74 21.38 0.62
N LEU A 498 -3.82 20.50 1.03
CA LEU A 498 -2.40 20.79 1.07
C LEU A 498 -1.75 20.66 -0.31
N ALA A 499 -0.83 21.56 -0.61
CA ALA A 499 0.03 21.41 -1.78
C ALA A 499 1.08 20.29 -1.54
N PRO A 500 1.59 19.63 -2.59
CA PRO A 500 2.61 18.58 -2.43
C PRO A 500 3.82 19.00 -1.61
N LYS A 501 4.27 20.25 -1.77
CA LYS A 501 5.41 20.83 -1.02
C LYS A 501 5.16 20.95 0.49
N ASP A 502 3.91 20.90 0.93
CA ASP A 502 3.52 21.00 2.34
C ASP A 502 3.40 19.59 3.00
N VAL A 503 3.64 18.52 2.23
CA VAL A 503 3.53 17.12 2.67
C VAL A 503 4.91 16.48 2.73
N ALA A 504 5.28 15.93 3.88
CA ALA A 504 6.46 15.09 4.04
C ALA A 504 6.11 13.66 4.50
N LEU A 505 4.83 13.31 4.54
CA LEU A 505 4.37 11.97 4.88
C LEU A 505 4.53 11.05 3.66
N VAL A 506 5.30 9.97 3.80
CA VAL A 506 5.43 8.91 2.80
C VAL A 506 4.84 7.63 3.39
N LEU A 507 3.78 7.12 2.76
CA LEU A 507 3.12 5.86 3.10
C LEU A 507 3.54 4.77 2.11
N LEU A 508 3.67 3.52 2.60
CA LEU A 508 4.17 2.37 1.80
C LEU A 508 3.08 1.72 0.95
#